data_33f43cd7e0639f35239f30668dfdc966
#
_entry.id   33f43cd7e0639f35239f30668dfdc966
#
_cell.length_a   1.000
_cell.length_b   1.000
_cell.length_c   1.000
_cell.angle_alpha   90.00
_cell.angle_beta   90.00
_cell.angle_gamma   90.00
#
_symmetry.space_group_name_H-M   'P 1'
#
loop_
_entity.id
_entity.type
_entity.pdbx_description
1 polymer ?
#
loop_
_entity_poly.entity_id
_entity_poly.type
_entity_poly.pdbx_seq_one_letter_code
_entity_poly.pdbx_strand_id
1 'polypeptide(L)'
;MDEITPNCDFVFTGGEPFANREALQEMLDQIPTTHRVFINTTLPTFEGQTEQDLIDFTERNKDKITCINVSRHLVKYVEEGADDLLSRLAVRTRVNCVLYKDYPAERLPEYLERWIPYHIPVQFRFDYTATTPENLYDREGDPILADLNKIADYKGLDGCRMRCGFHYNYKRLPLTYHKTLPYSTIVEKDKEDGKTYDILYDIIIKQNGEIRSDWDESVLDVDAYRHVKFEPYDLHVIEGSVENSQF
;
A
#
# COMPACT_ATOMS: atom_id res chain seq x y z
N MET A 1 13.07 -4.08 -17.79
CA MET A 1 12.70 -3.05 -16.80
C MET A 1 13.00 -1.63 -17.28
N ASP A 2 13.94 -1.45 -18.19
CA ASP A 2 14.28 -0.12 -18.75
C ASP A 2 13.16 0.54 -19.58
N GLU A 3 12.09 -0.19 -19.87
CA GLU A 3 10.91 0.31 -20.61
C GLU A 3 9.78 0.78 -19.66
N ILE A 4 9.95 0.61 -18.34
CA ILE A 4 8.99 1.08 -17.35
C ILE A 4 9.31 2.54 -17.03
N THR A 5 8.30 3.38 -17.04
CA THR A 5 8.48 4.81 -16.79
C THR A 5 9.21 5.08 -15.47
N PRO A 6 10.10 6.11 -15.41
CA PRO A 6 10.97 6.35 -14.25
C PRO A 6 10.24 6.63 -12.92
N ASN A 7 8.93 6.75 -12.93
CA ASN A 7 8.13 7.10 -11.75
C ASN A 7 7.24 5.96 -11.24
N CYS A 8 7.48 4.69 -11.63
CA CYS A 8 6.68 3.60 -11.09
C CYS A 8 7.18 3.15 -9.71
N ASP A 9 6.24 2.72 -8.88
CA ASP A 9 6.51 2.08 -7.60
C ASP A 9 6.58 0.57 -7.76
N PHE A 10 7.54 -0.06 -7.10
CA PHE A 10 7.59 -1.52 -6.97
C PHE A 10 6.98 -1.94 -5.65
N VAL A 11 6.01 -2.83 -5.68
CA VAL A 11 5.35 -3.36 -4.47
C VAL A 11 5.51 -4.86 -4.43
N PHE A 12 6.38 -5.35 -3.55
CA PHE A 12 6.49 -6.79 -3.27
C PHE A 12 5.33 -7.20 -2.38
N THR A 13 4.49 -8.11 -2.88
CA THR A 13 3.30 -8.58 -2.18
C THR A 13 2.96 -10.01 -2.61
N GLY A 14 1.99 -10.62 -1.95
CA GLY A 14 1.59 -12.00 -2.24
C GLY A 14 2.52 -13.02 -1.59
N GLY A 15 1.96 -14.10 -1.01
CA GLY A 15 2.72 -14.97 -0.14
C GLY A 15 3.34 -14.17 1.02
N GLU A 16 4.59 -14.46 1.33
CA GLU A 16 5.38 -13.72 2.33
C GLU A 16 6.75 -13.38 1.72
N PRO A 17 7.02 -12.10 1.37
CA PRO A 17 8.28 -11.72 0.72
C PRO A 17 9.54 -12.09 1.50
N PHE A 18 9.50 -12.05 2.83
CA PHE A 18 10.63 -12.40 3.67
C PHE A 18 10.85 -13.92 3.85
N ALA A 19 9.97 -14.76 3.30
CA ALA A 19 10.17 -16.22 3.32
C ALA A 19 11.40 -16.63 2.51
N ASN A 20 11.72 -15.91 1.43
CA ASN A 20 12.92 -16.10 0.63
C ASN A 20 13.68 -14.78 0.47
N ARG A 21 14.51 -14.47 1.46
CA ARG A 21 15.28 -13.20 1.51
C ARG A 21 16.37 -13.12 0.44
N GLU A 22 16.89 -14.26 -0.02
CA GLU A 22 17.88 -14.27 -1.10
C GLU A 22 17.25 -13.83 -2.41
N ALA A 23 16.10 -14.42 -2.78
CA ALA A 23 15.37 -14.02 -3.98
C ALA A 23 14.87 -12.57 -3.88
N LEU A 24 14.41 -12.13 -2.71
CA LEU A 24 14.04 -10.73 -2.49
C LEU A 24 15.24 -9.80 -2.69
N GLN A 25 16.42 -10.16 -2.19
CA GLN A 25 17.66 -9.38 -2.38
C GLN A 25 18.04 -9.30 -3.86
N GLU A 26 18.00 -10.42 -4.58
CA GLU A 26 18.28 -10.44 -6.02
C GLU A 26 17.35 -9.53 -6.81
N MET A 27 16.07 -9.50 -6.46
CA MET A 27 15.10 -8.58 -7.07
C MET A 27 15.39 -7.11 -6.72
N LEU A 28 15.68 -6.82 -5.45
CA LEU A 28 16.03 -5.47 -5.00
C LEU A 28 17.31 -4.95 -5.68
N ASP A 29 18.27 -5.84 -5.98
CA ASP A 29 19.52 -5.45 -6.64
C ASP A 29 19.33 -5.07 -8.12
N GLN A 30 18.24 -5.52 -8.73
CA GLN A 30 17.90 -5.19 -10.11
C GLN A 30 17.05 -3.92 -10.26
N ILE A 31 16.44 -3.42 -9.16
CA ILE A 31 15.62 -2.22 -9.21
C ILE A 31 16.51 -0.97 -9.08
N PRO A 32 16.46 -0.04 -10.04
CA PRO A 32 17.17 1.23 -9.92
C PRO A 32 16.70 2.04 -8.71
N THR A 33 17.62 2.75 -8.07
CA THR A 33 17.32 3.59 -6.87
C THR A 33 16.42 4.79 -7.16
N THR A 34 16.11 5.05 -8.41
CA THR A 34 15.13 6.07 -8.82
C THR A 34 13.69 5.66 -8.57
N HIS A 35 13.44 4.36 -8.36
CA HIS A 35 12.12 3.85 -8.07
C HIS A 35 11.89 3.68 -6.57
N ARG A 36 10.66 3.90 -6.13
CA ARG A 36 10.27 3.59 -4.76
C ARG A 36 9.94 2.11 -4.64
N VAL A 37 10.36 1.51 -3.55
CA VAL A 37 10.12 0.09 -3.27
C VAL A 37 9.35 -0.07 -1.98
N PHE A 38 8.24 -0.78 -2.05
CA PHE A 38 7.38 -1.12 -0.93
C PHE A 38 7.33 -2.64 -0.74
N ILE A 39 7.30 -3.09 0.50
CA ILE A 39 7.16 -4.51 0.83
C ILE A 39 5.93 -4.69 1.71
N ASN A 40 4.98 -5.53 1.29
CA ASN A 40 3.82 -5.89 2.09
C ASN A 40 4.06 -7.25 2.73
N THR A 41 4.00 -7.34 4.06
CA THR A 41 4.38 -8.52 4.83
C THR A 41 3.56 -8.63 6.12
N THR A 42 3.44 -9.82 6.68
CA THR A 42 3.05 -10.00 8.09
C THR A 42 4.28 -10.00 9.01
N LEU A 43 5.46 -9.95 8.42
CA LEU A 43 6.77 -9.96 9.09
C LEU A 43 6.91 -11.11 10.11
N PRO A 44 6.60 -12.36 9.72
CA PRO A 44 6.77 -13.51 10.59
C PRO A 44 8.25 -13.90 10.70
N THR A 45 8.58 -14.62 11.75
CA THR A 45 9.88 -15.28 11.86
C THR A 45 9.72 -16.73 11.40
N PHE A 46 10.48 -17.12 10.38
CA PHE A 46 10.48 -18.50 9.87
C PHE A 46 11.50 -19.37 10.61
N GLU A 47 11.36 -20.70 10.49
CA GLU A 47 12.34 -21.65 11.04
C GLU A 47 13.75 -21.35 10.51
N GLY A 48 14.71 -21.24 11.42
CA GLY A 48 16.09 -20.86 11.10
C GLY A 48 16.33 -19.38 10.85
N GLN A 49 15.30 -18.53 10.99
CA GLN A 49 15.42 -17.08 10.89
C GLN A 49 15.23 -16.44 12.28
N THR A 50 15.96 -15.35 12.50
CA THR A 50 15.85 -14.55 13.71
C THR A 50 15.35 -13.13 13.39
N GLU A 51 14.85 -12.41 14.40
CA GLU A 51 14.53 -10.99 14.23
C GLU A 51 15.76 -10.17 13.84
N GLN A 52 16.95 -10.54 14.34
CA GLN A 52 18.20 -9.87 13.99
C GLN A 52 18.50 -9.96 12.49
N ASP A 53 18.20 -11.10 11.86
CA ASP A 53 18.36 -11.25 10.41
C ASP A 53 17.46 -10.30 9.60
N LEU A 54 16.25 -9.99 10.11
CA LEU A 54 15.36 -9.01 9.48
C LEU A 54 15.88 -7.58 9.67
N ILE A 55 16.41 -7.26 10.86
CA ILE A 55 17.03 -5.97 11.13
C ILE A 55 18.25 -5.77 10.22
N ASP A 56 19.14 -6.78 10.13
CA ASP A 56 20.35 -6.72 9.30
C ASP A 56 20.01 -6.62 7.81
N PHE A 57 18.94 -7.30 7.36
CA PHE A 57 18.44 -7.17 5.99
C PHE A 57 17.95 -5.76 5.69
N THR A 58 17.16 -5.17 6.59
CA THR A 58 16.66 -3.80 6.41
C THR A 58 17.78 -2.77 6.49
N GLU A 59 18.77 -2.94 7.35
CA GLU A 59 19.96 -2.06 7.42
C GLU A 59 20.74 -2.08 6.10
N ARG A 60 20.95 -3.26 5.52
CA ARG A 60 21.64 -3.43 4.23
C ARG A 60 20.89 -2.75 3.07
N ASN A 61 19.57 -2.71 3.13
CA ASN A 61 18.70 -2.25 2.05
C ASN A 61 18.01 -0.91 2.35
N LYS A 62 18.44 -0.16 3.36
CA LYS A 62 17.78 1.08 3.82
C LYS A 62 17.67 2.17 2.75
N ASP A 63 18.61 2.21 1.81
CA ASP A 63 18.60 3.17 0.71
C ASP A 63 17.76 2.69 -0.50
N LYS A 64 17.33 1.42 -0.51
CA LYS A 64 16.53 0.83 -1.57
C LYS A 64 15.06 0.72 -1.20
N ILE A 65 14.77 0.36 0.05
CA ILE A 65 13.40 0.13 0.53
C ILE A 65 12.82 1.43 1.05
N THR A 66 11.77 1.91 0.41
CA THR A 66 11.07 3.13 0.80
C THR A 66 10.22 2.93 2.05
N CYS A 67 9.48 1.82 2.11
CA CYS A 67 8.64 1.52 3.26
C CYS A 67 8.28 0.02 3.33
N ILE A 68 8.23 -0.52 4.53
CA ILE A 68 7.64 -1.84 4.80
C ILE A 68 6.24 -1.64 5.37
N ASN A 69 5.24 -2.17 4.67
CA ASN A 69 3.86 -2.19 5.09
C ASN A 69 3.60 -3.50 5.84
N VAL A 70 3.44 -3.43 7.14
CA VAL A 70 3.28 -4.61 7.97
C VAL A 70 1.82 -4.85 8.29
N SER A 71 1.28 -5.98 7.84
CA SER A 71 -0.10 -6.34 8.12
C SER A 71 -0.26 -6.70 9.60
N ARG A 72 -1.15 -5.98 10.27
CA ARG A 72 -1.58 -6.24 11.65
C ARG A 72 -3.08 -6.10 11.70
N HIS A 73 -3.75 -7.11 12.20
CA HIS A 73 -5.20 -7.19 12.13
C HIS A 73 -5.86 -6.69 13.40
N LEU A 74 -7.01 -6.04 13.25
CA LEU A 74 -7.84 -5.61 14.38
C LEU A 74 -8.32 -6.82 15.18
N VAL A 75 -8.67 -7.89 14.47
CA VAL A 75 -8.90 -9.21 15.04
C VAL A 75 -7.87 -10.16 14.44
N LYS A 76 -6.98 -10.69 15.28
CA LYS A 76 -5.89 -11.55 14.84
C LYS A 76 -6.43 -12.90 14.33
N TYR A 77 -6.11 -13.26 13.10
CA TYR A 77 -6.49 -14.54 12.47
C TYR A 77 -5.33 -15.21 11.71
N VAL A 78 -4.18 -14.58 11.66
CA VAL A 78 -2.95 -15.14 11.11
C VAL A 78 -1.80 -14.97 12.11
N GLU A 79 -0.73 -15.71 11.93
CA GLU A 79 0.46 -15.49 12.73
C GLU A 79 1.13 -14.16 12.32
N GLU A 80 1.42 -13.34 13.30
CA GLU A 80 2.05 -12.04 13.17
C GLU A 80 3.34 -12.03 13.99
N GLY A 81 4.39 -11.42 13.46
CA GLY A 81 5.63 -11.19 14.20
C GLY A 81 5.46 -10.19 15.34
N ALA A 82 6.51 -10.00 16.13
CA ALA A 82 6.50 -9.10 17.28
C ALA A 82 6.32 -7.63 16.86
N ASP A 83 5.56 -6.87 17.64
CA ASP A 83 5.26 -5.47 17.34
C ASP A 83 6.47 -4.55 17.51
N ASP A 84 7.28 -4.80 18.54
CA ASP A 84 8.47 -4.01 18.83
C ASP A 84 9.53 -4.14 17.73
N LEU A 85 9.55 -5.26 17.00
CA LEU A 85 10.43 -5.46 15.84
C LEU A 85 10.27 -4.35 14.82
N LEU A 86 9.03 -3.86 14.59
CA LEU A 86 8.76 -2.84 13.60
C LEU A 86 9.53 -1.54 13.86
N SER A 87 9.70 -1.18 15.12
CA SER A 87 10.44 0.03 15.53
C SER A 87 11.97 -0.13 15.48
N ARG A 88 12.46 -1.37 15.35
CA ARG A 88 13.90 -1.71 15.27
C ARG A 88 14.41 -1.86 13.84
N LEU A 89 13.50 -1.89 12.85
CA LEU A 89 13.90 -1.96 11.45
C LEU A 89 14.55 -0.65 11.01
N ALA A 90 15.57 -0.74 10.17
CA ALA A 90 16.34 0.42 9.69
C ALA A 90 15.61 1.24 8.60
N VAL A 91 14.46 0.77 8.15
CA VAL A 91 13.62 1.39 7.12
C VAL A 91 12.31 1.86 7.71
N ARG A 92 11.68 2.82 7.07
CA ARG A 92 10.34 3.26 7.46
C ARG A 92 9.36 2.09 7.46
N THR A 93 8.60 1.97 8.52
CA THR A 93 7.52 0.98 8.65
C THR A 93 6.17 1.65 8.79
N ARG A 94 5.14 0.98 8.34
CA ARG A 94 3.75 1.37 8.50
C ARG A 94 2.91 0.13 8.75
N VAL A 95 1.99 0.22 9.68
CA VAL A 95 1.01 -0.84 9.92
C VAL A 95 -0.15 -0.70 8.94
N ASN A 96 -0.46 -1.79 8.24
CA ASN A 96 -1.66 -1.92 7.42
C ASN A 96 -2.68 -2.81 8.14
N CYS A 97 -3.90 -2.31 8.26
CA CYS A 97 -5.03 -3.05 8.82
C CYS A 97 -6.20 -3.02 7.83
N VAL A 98 -6.60 -4.19 7.35
CA VAL A 98 -7.82 -4.30 6.54
C VAL A 98 -9.02 -4.37 7.48
N LEU A 99 -9.98 -3.48 7.25
CA LEU A 99 -11.27 -3.47 7.94
C LEU A 99 -12.30 -4.16 7.05
N TYR A 100 -12.93 -5.20 7.56
CA TYR A 100 -14.03 -5.88 6.91
C TYR A 100 -15.36 -5.25 7.30
N LYS A 101 -16.44 -5.54 6.58
CA LYS A 101 -17.75 -4.93 6.76
C LYS A 101 -18.24 -4.93 8.22
N ASP A 102 -17.97 -6.01 8.95
CA ASP A 102 -18.41 -6.20 10.33
C ASP A 102 -17.27 -6.02 11.34
N TYR A 103 -16.31 -5.13 11.05
CA TYR A 103 -15.22 -4.89 11.98
C TYR A 103 -15.74 -4.29 13.31
N PRO A 104 -15.13 -4.69 14.45
CA PRO A 104 -15.53 -4.18 15.76
C PRO A 104 -14.99 -2.75 15.98
N ALA A 105 -15.79 -1.75 15.60
CA ALA A 105 -15.40 -0.34 15.62
C ALA A 105 -14.98 0.15 17.02
N GLU A 106 -15.57 -0.42 18.08
CA GLU A 106 -15.24 -0.15 19.48
C GLU A 106 -13.80 -0.53 19.85
N ARG A 107 -13.15 -1.40 19.07
CA ARG A 107 -11.75 -1.81 19.29
C ARG A 107 -10.74 -0.88 18.62
N LEU A 108 -11.16 0.04 17.76
CA LEU A 108 -10.25 0.95 17.07
C LEU A 108 -9.35 1.75 18.03
N PRO A 109 -9.85 2.33 19.14
CA PRO A 109 -9.00 3.07 20.07
C PRO A 109 -7.92 2.16 20.70
N GLU A 110 -8.26 0.96 21.18
CA GLU A 110 -7.32 0.00 21.75
C GLU A 110 -6.25 -0.40 20.72
N TYR A 111 -6.68 -0.66 19.49
CA TYR A 111 -5.79 -1.00 18.40
C TYR A 111 -4.80 0.14 18.08
N LEU A 112 -5.26 1.38 18.02
CA LEU A 112 -4.40 2.52 17.76
C LEU A 112 -3.43 2.79 18.90
N GLU A 113 -3.86 2.62 20.15
CA GLU A 113 -3.00 2.78 21.34
C GLU A 113 -1.83 1.80 21.37
N ARG A 114 -1.98 0.62 20.78
CA ARG A 114 -0.91 -0.38 20.62
C ARG A 114 0.32 0.19 19.87
N TRP A 115 0.11 1.12 18.93
CA TRP A 115 1.15 1.65 18.06
C TRP A 115 1.78 2.96 18.53
N ILE A 116 1.15 3.64 19.47
CA ILE A 116 1.65 4.92 20.02
C ILE A 116 3.07 4.78 20.59
N PRO A 117 3.40 3.76 21.42
CA PRO A 117 4.74 3.63 22.00
C PRO A 117 5.86 3.48 20.96
N TYR A 118 5.51 2.96 19.80
CA TYR A 118 6.46 2.70 18.70
C TYR A 118 6.49 3.82 17.66
N HIS A 119 5.59 4.79 17.74
CA HIS A 119 5.43 5.87 16.75
C HIS A 119 5.25 5.38 15.31
N ILE A 120 4.59 4.25 15.12
CA ILE A 120 4.40 3.62 13.82
C ILE A 120 3.06 4.05 13.23
N PRO A 121 3.05 4.71 12.04
CA PRO A 121 1.82 5.13 11.38
C PRO A 121 0.91 3.95 11.07
N VAL A 122 -0.38 4.17 11.13
CA VAL A 122 -1.39 3.15 10.81
C VAL A 122 -2.13 3.53 9.53
N GLN A 123 -2.27 2.56 8.63
CA GLN A 123 -3.14 2.68 7.47
C GLN A 123 -4.27 1.66 7.56
N PHE A 124 -5.49 2.16 7.63
CA PHE A 124 -6.68 1.34 7.42
C PHE A 124 -7.01 1.23 5.94
N ARG A 125 -7.44 0.06 5.53
CA ARG A 125 -8.00 -0.22 4.20
C ARG A 125 -9.33 -0.92 4.37
N PHE A 126 -10.27 -0.59 3.53
CA PHE A 126 -11.55 -1.31 3.46
C PHE A 126 -11.56 -2.25 2.26
N ASP A 127 -12.55 -3.12 2.22
CA ASP A 127 -12.81 -3.97 1.07
C ASP A 127 -12.96 -3.09 -0.20
N TYR A 128 -11.98 -3.16 -1.07
CA TYR A 128 -11.91 -2.37 -2.28
C TYR A 128 -13.04 -2.68 -3.27
N THR A 129 -13.67 -3.86 -3.17
CA THR A 129 -14.78 -4.25 -4.08
C THR A 129 -16.01 -3.35 -3.95
N ALA A 130 -16.16 -2.66 -2.82
CA ALA A 130 -17.24 -1.71 -2.58
C ALA A 130 -16.91 -0.27 -3.02
N THR A 131 -15.67 -0.02 -3.49
CA THR A 131 -15.25 1.31 -3.91
C THR A 131 -15.58 1.54 -5.38
N THR A 132 -16.23 2.67 -5.66
CA THR A 132 -16.59 3.13 -7.03
C THR A 132 -16.03 4.54 -7.27
N PRO A 133 -15.92 5.00 -8.53
CA PRO A 133 -15.49 6.38 -8.82
C PRO A 133 -16.31 7.44 -8.10
N GLU A 134 -17.62 7.20 -7.92
CA GLU A 134 -18.56 8.14 -7.31
C GLU A 134 -18.34 8.23 -5.79
N ASN A 135 -17.97 7.12 -5.14
CA ASN A 135 -17.79 7.08 -3.68
C ASN A 135 -16.33 7.14 -3.24
N LEU A 136 -15.38 7.16 -4.17
CA LEU A 136 -13.94 7.19 -3.85
C LEU A 136 -13.59 8.33 -2.88
N TYR A 137 -14.13 9.52 -3.13
CA TYR A 137 -13.90 10.73 -2.33
C TYR A 137 -15.06 11.08 -1.40
N ASP A 138 -16.12 10.28 -1.39
CA ASP A 138 -17.27 10.54 -0.52
C ASP A 138 -16.94 10.28 0.94
N ARG A 139 -17.23 11.27 1.79
CA ARG A 139 -17.01 11.26 3.23
C ARG A 139 -18.28 10.98 4.03
N GLU A 140 -19.44 11.37 3.49
CA GLU A 140 -20.67 11.39 4.26
C GLU A 140 -21.30 10.01 4.41
N GLY A 141 -21.20 9.19 3.37
CA GLY A 141 -21.78 7.84 3.36
C GLY A 141 -20.87 6.73 3.89
N ASP A 142 -19.62 7.03 4.24
CA ASP A 142 -18.64 6.02 4.61
C ASP A 142 -18.65 5.76 6.13
N PRO A 143 -19.03 4.54 6.58
CA PRO A 143 -19.14 4.22 8.00
C PRO A 143 -17.78 4.24 8.73
N ILE A 144 -16.68 3.92 8.03
CA ILE A 144 -15.33 3.94 8.61
C ILE A 144 -14.92 5.38 8.90
N LEU A 145 -15.15 6.30 7.96
CA LEU A 145 -14.88 7.72 8.17
C LEU A 145 -15.73 8.27 9.32
N ALA A 146 -16.99 7.85 9.42
CA ALA A 146 -17.86 8.23 10.54
C ALA A 146 -17.30 7.76 11.89
N ASP A 147 -16.73 6.56 11.96
CA ASP A 147 -16.13 6.04 13.19
C ASP A 147 -14.77 6.72 13.48
N LEU A 148 -13.94 6.94 12.49
CA LEU A 148 -12.67 7.65 12.66
C LEU A 148 -12.87 9.09 13.11
N ASN A 149 -13.88 9.79 12.59
CA ASN A 149 -14.22 11.17 13.00
C ASN A 149 -14.63 11.28 14.48
N LYS A 150 -15.06 10.18 15.13
CA LYS A 150 -15.39 10.16 16.58
C LYS A 150 -14.15 10.12 17.45
N ILE A 151 -13.02 9.60 16.95
CA ILE A 151 -11.86 9.27 17.78
C ILE A 151 -10.59 10.00 17.39
N ALA A 152 -10.49 10.52 16.18
CA ALA A 152 -9.27 11.11 15.62
C ALA A 152 -9.53 12.46 14.93
N ASP A 153 -8.52 13.31 14.90
CA ASP A 153 -8.57 14.62 14.25
C ASP A 153 -8.32 14.48 12.75
N TYR A 154 -9.29 14.87 11.95
CA TYR A 154 -9.13 14.93 10.49
C TYR A 154 -8.09 15.99 10.08
N LYS A 155 -7.20 15.63 9.13
CA LYS A 155 -6.10 16.48 8.66
C LYS A 155 -6.16 16.83 7.19
N GLY A 156 -6.88 16.07 6.41
CA GLY A 156 -7.01 16.32 4.98
C GLY A 156 -7.16 15.09 4.13
N LEU A 157 -7.20 15.30 2.83
CA LEU A 157 -7.41 14.29 1.82
C LEU A 157 -6.40 14.49 0.69
N ASP A 158 -5.72 13.42 0.31
CA ASP A 158 -5.01 13.34 -0.94
C ASP A 158 -5.59 12.23 -1.84
N GLY A 159 -5.26 12.27 -3.12
CA GLY A 159 -5.72 11.23 -4.00
C GLY A 159 -5.39 11.45 -5.46
N CYS A 160 -5.65 10.42 -6.22
CA CYS A 160 -5.60 10.39 -7.68
C CYS A 160 -6.87 9.71 -8.21
N ARG A 161 -6.93 9.47 -9.52
CA ARG A 161 -8.12 8.85 -10.16
C ARG A 161 -8.46 7.44 -9.64
N MET A 162 -7.48 6.73 -9.09
CA MET A 162 -7.60 5.32 -8.71
C MET A 162 -7.68 5.09 -7.20
N ARG A 163 -7.18 6.03 -6.41
CA ARG A 163 -7.13 5.89 -4.94
C ARG A 163 -7.13 7.23 -4.23
N CYS A 164 -7.52 7.19 -2.97
CA CYS A 164 -7.39 8.35 -2.08
C CYS A 164 -6.98 7.92 -0.67
N GLY A 165 -6.45 8.88 0.08
CA GLY A 165 -6.10 8.76 1.48
C GLY A 165 -6.75 9.85 2.31
N PHE A 166 -7.61 9.46 3.26
CA PHE A 166 -8.15 10.36 4.28
C PHE A 166 -7.20 10.34 5.47
N HIS A 167 -6.61 11.49 5.80
CA HIS A 167 -5.58 11.62 6.81
C HIS A 167 -6.15 12.09 8.13
N TYR A 168 -5.69 11.46 9.20
CA TYR A 168 -6.08 11.74 10.56
C TYR A 168 -4.87 11.76 11.49
N ASN A 169 -5.07 12.27 12.69
CA ASN A 169 -4.14 12.19 13.79
C ASN A 169 -4.85 11.67 15.03
N TYR A 170 -4.39 10.55 15.57
CA TYR A 170 -4.89 9.97 16.81
C TYR A 170 -3.81 10.14 17.90
N LYS A 171 -3.98 11.07 18.85
CA LYS A 171 -3.01 11.28 19.94
C LYS A 171 -1.55 11.40 19.44
N ARG A 172 -1.32 12.14 18.34
CA ARG A 172 -0.05 12.31 17.61
C ARG A 172 0.39 11.10 16.77
N LEU A 173 -0.37 10.03 16.69
CA LEU A 173 -0.14 8.92 15.78
C LEU A 173 -0.73 9.28 14.40
N PRO A 174 0.07 9.33 13.33
CA PRO A 174 -0.45 9.50 11.98
C PRO A 174 -1.30 8.30 11.58
N LEU A 175 -2.46 8.59 11.02
CA LEU A 175 -3.44 7.59 10.61
C LEU A 175 -3.96 7.94 9.23
N THR A 176 -4.05 6.95 8.35
CA THR A 176 -4.66 7.11 7.03
C THR A 176 -5.73 6.05 6.81
N TYR A 177 -6.88 6.46 6.34
CA TYR A 177 -7.84 5.55 5.75
C TYR A 177 -7.74 5.61 4.23
N HIS A 178 -7.44 4.47 3.62
CA HIS A 178 -7.11 4.39 2.21
C HIS A 178 -8.19 3.66 1.43
N LYS A 179 -8.74 4.31 0.42
CA LYS A 179 -9.69 3.72 -0.55
C LYS A 179 -9.00 3.56 -1.90
N THR A 180 -9.31 2.46 -2.58
CA THR A 180 -8.75 2.14 -3.90
C THR A 180 -9.86 1.55 -4.75
N LEU A 181 -9.90 1.91 -6.03
CA LEU A 181 -10.81 1.27 -6.98
C LEU A 181 -10.46 -0.21 -7.18
N PRO A 182 -11.44 -1.08 -7.48
CA PRO A 182 -11.23 -2.52 -7.59
C PRO A 182 -10.55 -2.97 -8.91
N TYR A 183 -10.20 -2.03 -9.75
CA TYR A 183 -9.56 -2.28 -11.05
C TYR A 183 -8.32 -1.40 -11.20
N SER A 184 -7.41 -1.78 -12.08
CA SER A 184 -6.17 -1.06 -12.36
C SER A 184 -6.08 -0.49 -13.78
N THR A 185 -7.11 -0.68 -14.59
CA THR A 185 -7.16 -0.20 -15.97
C THR A 185 -8.39 0.66 -16.22
N ILE A 186 -8.22 1.80 -16.90
CA ILE A 186 -9.29 2.69 -17.33
C ILE A 186 -9.20 2.89 -18.84
N VAL A 187 -10.34 2.83 -19.52
CA VAL A 187 -10.41 3.17 -20.95
C VAL A 187 -10.68 4.66 -21.10
N GLU A 188 -9.81 5.38 -21.77
CA GLU A 188 -9.94 6.82 -21.95
C GLU A 188 -9.60 7.27 -23.38
N LYS A 189 -10.31 8.30 -23.83
CA LYS A 189 -9.99 8.98 -25.10
C LYS A 189 -8.92 10.03 -24.85
N ASP A 190 -7.77 9.87 -25.50
CA ASP A 190 -6.71 10.86 -25.47
C ASP A 190 -7.15 12.17 -26.14
N LYS A 191 -6.87 13.29 -25.49
CA LYS A 191 -7.27 14.63 -25.97
C LYS A 191 -6.40 15.17 -27.08
N GLU A 192 -5.16 14.67 -27.18
CA GLU A 192 -4.18 15.15 -28.15
C GLU A 192 -4.37 14.50 -29.51
N ASP A 193 -4.51 13.17 -29.56
CA ASP A 193 -4.62 12.42 -30.82
C ASP A 193 -6.03 11.91 -31.11
N GLY A 194 -6.94 12.01 -30.15
CA GLY A 194 -8.36 11.60 -30.26
C GLY A 194 -8.58 10.11 -30.28
N LYS A 195 -7.56 9.28 -30.03
CA LYS A 195 -7.69 7.83 -29.97
C LYS A 195 -8.07 7.38 -28.56
N THR A 196 -8.62 6.17 -28.49
CA THR A 196 -8.95 5.54 -27.21
C THR A 196 -7.82 4.60 -26.80
N TYR A 197 -7.38 4.70 -25.54
CA TYR A 197 -6.34 3.90 -24.95
C TYR A 197 -6.83 3.22 -23.67
N ASP A 198 -6.30 2.05 -23.41
CA ASP A 198 -6.32 1.46 -22.07
C ASP A 198 -5.19 2.12 -21.25
N ILE A 199 -5.57 2.82 -20.18
CA ILE A 199 -4.62 3.43 -19.27
C ILE A 199 -4.41 2.49 -18.10
N LEU A 200 -3.21 2.00 -17.95
CA LEU A 200 -2.84 1.03 -16.94
C LEU A 200 -2.13 1.72 -15.78
N TYR A 201 -2.66 1.53 -14.56
CA TYR A 201 -2.12 2.09 -13.32
C TYR A 201 -1.27 1.10 -12.53
N ASP A 202 -1.61 -0.18 -12.58
CA ASP A 202 -0.88 -1.24 -11.91
C ASP A 202 -0.57 -2.39 -12.86
N ILE A 203 0.63 -2.95 -12.73
CA ILE A 203 1.05 -4.17 -13.40
C ILE A 203 1.32 -5.22 -12.33
N ILE A 204 0.72 -6.38 -12.49
CA ILE A 204 0.90 -7.48 -11.56
C ILE A 204 1.79 -8.54 -12.20
N ILE A 205 2.94 -8.79 -11.59
CA ILE A 205 3.85 -9.87 -11.98
C ILE A 205 3.67 -11.01 -10.97
N LYS A 206 3.17 -12.14 -11.44
CA LYS A 206 2.98 -13.34 -10.62
C LYS A 206 4.31 -14.10 -10.43
N GLN A 207 4.37 -14.97 -9.42
CA GLN A 207 5.56 -15.80 -9.13
C GLN A 207 6.00 -16.69 -10.30
N ASN A 208 5.07 -17.10 -11.17
CA ASN A 208 5.37 -17.88 -12.36
C ASN A 208 5.82 -17.02 -13.56
N GLY A 209 5.99 -15.70 -13.37
CA GLY A 209 6.38 -14.74 -14.40
C GLY A 209 5.25 -14.24 -15.28
N GLU A 210 4.00 -14.66 -15.05
CA GLU A 210 2.84 -14.11 -15.76
C GLU A 210 2.64 -12.63 -15.41
N ILE A 211 2.43 -11.83 -16.44
CA ILE A 211 2.13 -10.40 -16.31
C ILE A 211 0.63 -10.20 -16.49
N ARG A 212 0.00 -9.44 -15.58
CA ARG A 212 -1.44 -9.19 -15.57
C ARG A 212 -1.71 -7.70 -15.34
N SER A 213 -2.83 -7.24 -15.90
CA SER A 213 -3.35 -5.88 -15.65
C SER A 213 -4.22 -5.81 -14.41
N ASP A 214 -4.64 -6.94 -13.87
CA ASP A 214 -5.58 -7.04 -12.76
C ASP A 214 -5.26 -8.25 -11.88
N TRP A 215 -5.84 -8.30 -10.68
CA TRP A 215 -5.77 -9.45 -9.79
C TRP A 215 -6.59 -10.64 -10.29
N ASP A 216 -7.55 -10.40 -11.18
CA ASP A 216 -8.34 -11.42 -11.83
C ASP A 216 -7.55 -12.23 -12.88
N GLU A 217 -8.20 -13.21 -13.53
CA GLU A 217 -7.51 -14.22 -14.34
C GLU A 217 -7.04 -13.75 -15.72
N SER A 218 -7.30 -12.52 -16.11
CA SER A 218 -6.91 -12.01 -17.43
C SER A 218 -5.40 -11.82 -17.53
N VAL A 219 -4.75 -12.71 -18.28
CA VAL A 219 -3.33 -12.58 -18.65
C VAL A 219 -3.21 -11.41 -19.64
N LEU A 220 -2.35 -10.46 -19.34
CA LEU A 220 -1.97 -9.42 -20.30
C LEU A 220 -1.15 -10.06 -21.41
N ASP A 221 -1.64 -9.94 -22.64
CA ASP A 221 -0.81 -10.18 -23.81
C ASP A 221 0.30 -9.12 -23.83
N VAL A 222 1.55 -9.55 -23.76
CA VAL A 222 2.71 -8.65 -23.76
C VAL A 222 2.77 -7.82 -25.05
N ASP A 223 2.23 -8.32 -26.16
CA ASP A 223 2.12 -7.55 -27.41
C ASP A 223 1.02 -6.47 -27.36
N ALA A 224 -0.04 -6.66 -26.59
CA ALA A 224 -1.03 -5.61 -26.29
C ALA A 224 -0.44 -4.47 -25.43
N TYR A 225 0.64 -4.72 -24.72
CA TYR A 225 1.38 -3.76 -23.91
C TYR A 225 1.91 -2.55 -24.71
N ARG A 226 2.23 -2.76 -25.98
CA ARG A 226 2.75 -1.67 -26.86
C ARG A 226 1.73 -0.57 -27.14
N HIS A 227 0.48 -0.81 -26.76
CA HIS A 227 -0.64 0.10 -26.98
C HIS A 227 -1.23 0.66 -25.67
N VAL A 228 -0.63 0.34 -24.53
CA VAL A 228 -1.07 0.82 -23.22
C VAL A 228 -0.34 2.12 -22.87
N LYS A 229 -1.10 3.11 -22.44
CA LYS A 229 -0.54 4.36 -21.93
C LYS A 229 -0.37 4.24 -20.41
N PHE A 230 0.85 4.49 -19.93
CA PHE A 230 1.14 4.56 -18.50
C PHE A 230 0.96 5.99 -18.02
N GLU A 231 0.18 6.16 -16.97
CA GLU A 231 0.11 7.43 -16.24
C GLU A 231 0.83 7.33 -14.91
N PRO A 232 1.68 8.33 -14.57
CA PRO A 232 2.29 8.39 -13.25
C PRO A 232 1.23 8.49 -12.16
N TYR A 233 1.49 7.83 -11.07
CA TYR A 233 0.60 7.78 -9.92
C TYR A 233 0.89 8.96 -8.98
N ASP A 234 0.58 10.17 -9.42
CA ASP A 234 0.79 11.34 -8.58
C ASP A 234 -0.42 11.60 -7.68
N LEU A 235 -0.20 11.46 -6.37
CA LEU A 235 -1.17 11.89 -5.38
C LEU A 235 -1.12 13.42 -5.24
N HIS A 236 -2.28 14.04 -5.34
CA HIS A 236 -2.43 15.48 -5.12
C HIS A 236 -3.17 15.74 -3.80
N VAL A 237 -2.71 16.72 -3.04
CA VAL A 237 -3.46 17.21 -1.88
C VAL A 237 -4.74 17.88 -2.39
N ILE A 238 -5.88 17.34 -1.96
CA ILE A 238 -7.20 17.82 -2.36
C ILE A 238 -7.78 18.74 -1.28
N GLU A 239 -7.55 18.38 -0.01
CA GLU A 239 -8.11 19.10 1.14
C GLU A 239 -7.15 19.03 2.32
N GLY A 240 -6.96 20.17 3.00
CA GLY A 240 -6.22 20.28 4.25
C GLY A 240 -4.71 20.18 4.13
N SER A 241 -4.03 20.07 5.29
CA SER A 241 -2.59 19.86 5.39
C SER A 241 -2.30 18.36 5.56
N VAL A 242 -1.71 17.76 4.55
CA VAL A 242 -1.33 16.33 4.54
C VAL A 242 0.16 16.18 4.89
N GLU A 243 0.61 16.93 5.90
CA GLU A 243 1.99 16.82 6.37
C GLU A 243 2.28 15.39 6.86
N ASN A 244 3.27 14.76 6.24
CA ASN A 244 3.78 13.42 6.55
C ASN A 244 2.96 12.20 6.07
N SER A 245 1.96 12.37 5.23
CA SER A 245 1.29 11.21 4.61
C SER A 245 2.01 10.66 3.38
N GLN A 246 2.93 11.41 2.81
CA GLN A 246 3.75 10.92 1.72
C GLN A 246 4.72 9.87 2.26
N PHE A 247 4.19 8.62 2.35
CA PHE A 247 4.88 7.33 2.48
C PHE A 247 5.81 7.13 3.64
#